data_10c686971ae92a82cad844829ce174cb
#
_entry.id   10c686971ae92a82cad844829ce174cb
#
_cell.length_a   1.000
_cell.length_b   1.000
_cell.length_c   1.000
_cell.angle_alpha   90.00
_cell.angle_beta   90.00
_cell.angle_gamma   90.00
#
_symmetry.space_group_name_H-M   'P 1'
#
loop_
_entity.id
_entity.type
_entity.pdbx_description
1 polymer ?
#
loop_
_entity_poly.entity_id
_entity_poly.type
_entity_poly.pdbx_seq_one_letter_code
_entity_poly.pdbx_strand_id
1 'polypeptide(L)'
;DAQITHGDTFHNDRHPDLKADFILANPHFNDSDWGGDRLRDDKRWQFGKPPAGNANFAWIQHIIHHLAPTGFAGFVLANGSMSSNQSGEGEIRKNIIEADLVDCMIALPGQLFYSTQIPACLWFLTRDKSGKTPSPRSRGEGGGEGRLRDRCGQVLFIDARKLGVMADRTHRELTDDEIARIARTYHAWRGERDAGKYEDIPGFCKTSTLDDIRKHGHVLTPGRYVGAEVQEDDAEPFQEKMKRLAATLREQLAESRKLDTSIELNLKELGFDR
;
A
#
# COMPACT_ATOMS: atom_id res chain seq x y z
N ASP A 1 -14.27 8.83 27.62
CA ASP A 1 -15.34 7.84 27.41
C ASP A 1 -15.46 7.54 25.91
N ALA A 2 -15.35 6.25 25.53
CA ALA A 2 -15.47 5.86 24.14
C ALA A 2 -16.92 5.94 23.67
N GLN A 3 -17.17 6.62 22.54
CA GLN A 3 -18.48 6.64 21.89
C GLN A 3 -18.48 5.58 20.79
N ILE A 4 -18.94 4.38 21.13
CA ILE A 4 -19.03 3.25 20.18
C ILE A 4 -20.50 3.03 19.83
N THR A 5 -20.84 3.10 18.56
CA THR A 5 -22.20 2.93 18.08
C THR A 5 -22.23 1.93 16.91
N HIS A 6 -23.15 0.98 16.98
CA HIS A 6 -23.39 0.03 15.86
C HIS A 6 -24.27 0.70 14.81
N GLY A 7 -23.93 0.52 13.53
CA GLY A 7 -24.70 1.04 12.39
C GLY A 7 -24.00 0.84 11.07
N ASP A 8 -24.73 1.08 9.98
CA ASP A 8 -24.19 1.15 8.64
C ASP A 8 -23.49 2.51 8.46
N THR A 9 -22.18 2.49 8.30
CA THR A 9 -21.35 3.69 8.21
C THR A 9 -21.73 4.61 7.03
N PHE A 10 -22.15 4.04 5.91
CA PHE A 10 -22.49 4.83 4.74
C PHE A 10 -23.92 5.40 4.81
N HIS A 11 -24.90 4.58 5.19
CA HIS A 11 -26.32 4.97 5.15
C HIS A 11 -26.83 5.56 6.47
N ASN A 12 -26.13 5.35 7.56
CA ASN A 12 -26.54 5.82 8.89
C ASN A 12 -25.28 6.20 9.70
N ASP A 13 -24.58 7.22 9.22
CA ASP A 13 -23.45 7.80 9.93
C ASP A 13 -23.90 8.30 11.30
N ARG A 14 -23.42 7.68 12.35
CA ARG A 14 -23.80 7.98 13.75
C ARG A 14 -23.03 9.14 14.35
N HIS A 15 -22.03 9.63 13.65
CA HIS A 15 -21.15 10.73 14.09
C HIS A 15 -20.96 11.79 12.98
N PRO A 16 -22.01 12.30 12.33
CA PRO A 16 -21.93 13.08 11.09
C PRO A 16 -21.12 14.37 11.20
N ASP A 17 -21.03 14.92 12.40
CA ASP A 17 -20.32 16.19 12.66
C ASP A 17 -18.92 15.97 13.27
N LEU A 18 -18.53 14.72 13.52
CA LEU A 18 -17.21 14.39 14.07
C LEU A 18 -16.10 14.85 13.10
N LYS A 19 -15.12 15.56 13.65
CA LYS A 19 -13.84 15.87 13.00
C LYS A 19 -12.72 15.34 13.87
N ALA A 20 -12.09 14.26 13.41
CA ALA A 20 -11.07 13.55 14.17
C ALA A 20 -9.67 14.04 13.84
N ASP A 21 -8.84 14.21 14.86
CA ASP A 21 -7.40 14.48 14.67
C ASP A 21 -6.66 13.26 14.12
N PHE A 22 -7.10 12.05 14.52
CA PHE A 22 -6.53 10.79 14.04
C PHE A 22 -7.63 9.80 13.67
N ILE A 23 -7.48 9.18 12.50
CA ILE A 23 -8.34 8.09 12.04
C ILE A 23 -7.46 6.88 11.70
N LEU A 24 -7.77 5.74 12.33
CA LEU A 24 -7.20 4.44 11.95
C LEU A 24 -8.35 3.53 11.52
N ALA A 25 -8.26 2.92 10.34
CA ALA A 25 -9.33 2.09 9.81
C ALA A 25 -8.80 0.89 9.02
N ASN A 26 -9.56 -0.20 9.10
CA ASN A 26 -9.40 -1.37 8.24
C ASN A 26 -10.79 -1.71 7.65
N PRO A 27 -11.24 -0.96 6.63
CA PRO A 27 -12.54 -1.17 6.02
C PRO A 27 -12.58 -2.44 5.17
N HIS A 28 -13.78 -2.89 4.81
CA HIS A 28 -13.97 -4.00 3.89
C HIS A 28 -13.36 -3.70 2.52
N PHE A 29 -12.60 -4.66 1.97
CA PHE A 29 -11.96 -4.52 0.65
C PHE A 29 -12.95 -4.82 -0.46
N ASN A 30 -13.01 -3.95 -1.47
CA ASN A 30 -13.77 -4.17 -2.70
C ASN A 30 -15.24 -4.53 -2.46
N ASP A 31 -15.87 -3.97 -1.45
CA ASP A 31 -17.29 -4.20 -1.18
C ASP A 31 -18.13 -3.72 -2.37
N SER A 32 -18.82 -4.67 -3.01
CA SER A 32 -19.62 -4.42 -4.21
C SER A 32 -21.09 -4.13 -3.90
N ASP A 33 -21.54 -4.45 -2.69
CA ASP A 33 -22.95 -4.37 -2.30
C ASP A 33 -23.21 -3.32 -1.20
N TRP A 34 -22.44 -2.24 -1.22
CA TRP A 34 -22.50 -1.18 -0.23
C TRP A 34 -23.68 -0.19 -0.41
N GLY A 35 -24.55 -0.42 -1.41
CA GLY A 35 -25.72 0.40 -1.66
C GLY A 35 -25.44 1.80 -2.19
N GLY A 36 -24.33 2.00 -2.91
CA GLY A 36 -23.86 3.30 -3.41
C GLY A 36 -24.85 4.05 -4.31
N ASP A 37 -25.75 3.34 -4.97
CA ASP A 37 -26.78 3.97 -5.81
C ASP A 37 -27.72 4.91 -5.03
N ARG A 38 -27.95 4.64 -3.74
CA ARG A 38 -28.77 5.47 -2.85
C ARG A 38 -28.05 6.72 -2.34
N LEU A 39 -26.72 6.76 -2.48
CA LEU A 39 -25.86 7.79 -1.94
C LEU A 39 -25.20 8.66 -3.01
N ARG A 40 -25.76 8.70 -4.23
CA ARG A 40 -25.17 9.41 -5.38
C ARG A 40 -24.88 10.90 -5.12
N ASP A 41 -25.69 11.56 -4.30
CA ASP A 41 -25.60 12.99 -4.03
C ASP A 41 -25.18 13.27 -2.58
N ASP A 42 -24.48 12.34 -1.94
CA ASP A 42 -23.98 12.49 -0.59
C ASP A 42 -22.88 13.57 -0.52
N LYS A 43 -22.95 14.42 0.50
CA LYS A 43 -22.02 15.53 0.74
C LYS A 43 -20.55 15.11 0.94
N ARG A 44 -20.32 13.83 1.24
CA ARG A 44 -18.98 13.26 1.42
C ARG A 44 -18.21 13.12 0.11
N TRP A 45 -18.91 13.03 -1.04
CA TRP A 45 -18.30 12.76 -2.35
C TRP A 45 -17.70 14.02 -3.00
N GLN A 46 -16.83 14.73 -2.27
CA GLN A 46 -16.21 15.99 -2.71
C GLN A 46 -15.22 15.80 -3.88
N PHE A 47 -14.65 14.62 -4.04
CA PHE A 47 -13.65 14.32 -5.06
C PHE A 47 -14.22 13.55 -6.26
N GLY A 48 -15.50 13.24 -6.23
CA GLY A 48 -16.23 12.52 -7.28
C GLY A 48 -17.08 11.42 -6.69
N LYS A 49 -18.11 11.00 -7.45
CA LYS A 49 -19.06 9.96 -7.01
C LYS A 49 -18.39 8.59 -7.06
N PRO A 50 -18.30 7.85 -5.92
CA PRO A 50 -17.74 6.51 -5.92
C PRO A 50 -18.58 5.56 -6.78
N PRO A 51 -17.95 4.54 -7.42
CA PRO A 51 -18.69 3.56 -8.18
C PRO A 51 -19.60 2.72 -7.27
N ALA A 52 -20.84 2.46 -7.73
CA ALA A 52 -21.80 1.67 -6.97
C ALA A 52 -21.31 0.23 -6.68
N GLY A 53 -20.49 -0.32 -7.56
CA GLY A 53 -19.95 -1.69 -7.45
C GLY A 53 -18.63 -1.81 -6.70
N ASN A 54 -18.11 -0.73 -6.08
CA ASN A 54 -16.88 -0.80 -5.27
C ASN A 54 -16.80 0.35 -4.26
N ALA A 55 -16.75 0.02 -2.97
CA ALA A 55 -16.74 0.98 -1.88
C ALA A 55 -15.37 1.59 -1.55
N ASN A 56 -14.26 1.17 -2.15
CA ASN A 56 -12.93 1.62 -1.76
C ASN A 56 -12.82 3.15 -1.72
N PHE A 57 -13.29 3.85 -2.75
CA PHE A 57 -13.26 5.31 -2.79
C PHE A 57 -14.40 5.99 -2.03
N ALA A 58 -15.43 5.25 -1.64
CA ALA A 58 -16.41 5.72 -0.65
C ALA A 58 -15.79 5.76 0.75
N TRP A 59 -15.04 4.72 1.14
CA TRP A 59 -14.28 4.70 2.39
C TRP A 59 -13.25 5.80 2.46
N ILE A 60 -12.45 5.99 1.42
CA ILE A 60 -11.45 7.07 1.37
C ILE A 60 -12.11 8.43 1.60
N GLN A 61 -13.20 8.74 0.88
CA GLN A 61 -13.88 10.02 0.99
C GLN A 61 -14.63 10.19 2.31
N HIS A 62 -15.18 9.12 2.87
CA HIS A 62 -15.77 9.13 4.21
C HIS A 62 -14.70 9.47 5.28
N ILE A 63 -13.53 8.86 5.21
CA ILE A 63 -12.40 9.15 6.08
C ILE A 63 -11.98 10.62 5.93
N ILE A 64 -11.80 11.11 4.70
CA ILE A 64 -11.46 12.52 4.44
C ILE A 64 -12.53 13.45 5.01
N HIS A 65 -13.81 13.11 4.88
CA HIS A 65 -14.92 13.93 5.41
C HIS A 65 -14.83 14.11 6.93
N HIS A 66 -14.45 13.06 7.64
CA HIS A 66 -14.31 13.08 9.11
C HIS A 66 -12.96 13.58 9.62
N LEU A 67 -12.01 13.88 8.73
CA LEU A 67 -10.71 14.37 9.13
C LEU A 67 -10.78 15.84 9.54
N ALA A 68 -10.20 16.18 10.71
CA ALA A 68 -10.03 17.56 11.15
C ALA A 68 -9.12 18.35 10.20
N PRO A 69 -9.12 19.71 10.24
CA PRO A 69 -8.28 20.53 9.35
C PRO A 69 -6.78 20.25 9.44
N THR A 70 -6.30 19.74 10.57
CA THR A 70 -4.91 19.31 10.80
C THR A 70 -4.81 17.80 11.00
N GLY A 71 -5.88 17.07 10.69
CA GLY A 71 -6.03 15.65 10.98
C GLY A 71 -5.18 14.76 10.08
N PHE A 72 -4.95 13.56 10.59
CA PHE A 72 -4.16 12.52 9.98
C PHE A 72 -4.91 11.19 9.96
N ALA A 73 -4.89 10.49 8.83
CA ALA A 73 -5.51 9.17 8.70
C ALA A 73 -4.53 8.13 8.18
N GLY A 74 -4.62 6.91 8.73
CA GLY A 74 -3.95 5.72 8.23
C GLY A 74 -4.94 4.58 8.07
N PHE A 75 -5.03 3.97 6.91
CA PHE A 75 -5.98 2.88 6.68
C PHE A 75 -5.51 1.89 5.63
N VAL A 76 -6.08 0.70 5.69
CA VAL A 76 -5.73 -0.42 4.81
C VAL A 76 -6.76 -0.53 3.69
N LEU A 77 -6.30 -0.74 2.45
CA LEU A 77 -7.16 -1.08 1.31
C LEU A 77 -6.49 -2.12 0.41
N ALA A 78 -7.27 -2.73 -0.47
CA ALA A 78 -6.74 -3.58 -1.53
C ALA A 78 -5.85 -2.80 -2.50
N ASN A 79 -4.81 -3.43 -3.04
CA ASN A 79 -3.85 -2.80 -3.96
C ASN A 79 -4.49 -2.14 -5.19
N GLY A 80 -5.66 -2.64 -5.64
CA GLY A 80 -6.42 -2.03 -6.73
C GLY A 80 -6.72 -0.54 -6.52
N SER A 81 -6.90 -0.10 -5.28
CA SER A 81 -7.17 1.31 -4.95
C SER A 81 -6.05 2.26 -5.42
N MET A 82 -4.81 1.78 -5.52
CA MET A 82 -3.66 2.58 -5.96
C MET A 82 -3.64 2.86 -7.47
N SER A 83 -4.29 2.04 -8.30
CA SER A 83 -4.09 2.07 -9.75
C SER A 83 -5.33 1.86 -10.60
N SER A 84 -6.45 1.38 -10.02
CA SER A 84 -7.69 1.16 -10.77
C SER A 84 -8.21 2.45 -11.41
N ASN A 85 -8.66 2.33 -12.66
CA ASN A 85 -9.35 3.39 -13.40
C ASN A 85 -10.79 3.00 -13.75
N GLN A 86 -11.29 1.90 -13.18
CA GLN A 86 -12.63 1.42 -13.45
C GLN A 86 -13.68 2.38 -12.89
N SER A 87 -14.76 2.56 -13.62
CA SER A 87 -15.96 3.28 -13.15
C SER A 87 -15.70 4.66 -12.51
N GLY A 88 -14.66 5.37 -12.95
CA GLY A 88 -14.34 6.72 -12.45
C GLY A 88 -13.38 6.76 -11.24
N GLU A 89 -12.93 5.62 -10.71
CA GLU A 89 -12.00 5.57 -9.57
C GLU A 89 -10.71 6.37 -9.82
N GLY A 90 -10.19 6.31 -11.05
CA GLY A 90 -8.99 7.05 -11.44
C GLY A 90 -9.14 8.57 -11.31
N GLU A 91 -10.32 9.11 -11.64
CA GLU A 91 -10.57 10.54 -11.53
C GLU A 91 -10.74 10.99 -10.07
N ILE A 92 -11.39 10.17 -9.23
CA ILE A 92 -11.49 10.44 -7.78
C ILE A 92 -10.09 10.44 -7.17
N ARG A 93 -9.27 9.44 -7.48
CA ARG A 93 -7.88 9.33 -7.00
C ARG A 93 -7.06 10.56 -7.42
N LYS A 94 -7.16 10.98 -8.69
CA LYS A 94 -6.53 12.18 -9.19
C LYS A 94 -6.93 13.40 -8.37
N ASN A 95 -8.22 13.63 -8.15
CA ASN A 95 -8.72 14.79 -7.43
C ASN A 95 -8.21 14.82 -5.97
N ILE A 96 -8.11 13.66 -5.30
CA ILE A 96 -7.53 13.53 -3.95
C ILE A 96 -6.03 13.87 -3.96
N ILE A 97 -5.29 13.43 -4.98
CA ILE A 97 -3.87 13.72 -5.14
C ILE A 97 -3.65 15.21 -5.41
N GLU A 98 -4.42 15.80 -6.33
CA GLU A 98 -4.32 17.22 -6.68
C GLU A 98 -4.71 18.15 -5.51
N ALA A 99 -5.55 17.66 -4.59
CA ALA A 99 -5.84 18.35 -3.33
C ALA A 99 -4.72 18.20 -2.28
N ASP A 100 -3.60 17.57 -2.63
CA ASP A 100 -2.42 17.33 -1.78
C ASP A 100 -2.71 16.62 -0.46
N LEU A 101 -3.69 15.71 -0.44
CA LEU A 101 -4.09 14.98 0.76
C LEU A 101 -3.28 13.70 1.01
N VAL A 102 -2.68 13.11 -0.02
CA VAL A 102 -1.91 11.86 0.11
C VAL A 102 -0.52 12.17 0.69
N ASP A 103 -0.23 11.66 1.89
CA ASP A 103 1.06 11.86 2.57
C ASP A 103 2.03 10.71 2.28
N CYS A 104 1.60 9.45 2.46
CA CYS A 104 2.43 8.28 2.20
C CYS A 104 1.59 7.12 1.65
N MET A 105 2.22 6.33 0.78
CA MET A 105 1.67 5.09 0.24
C MET A 105 2.63 3.94 0.48
N ILE A 106 2.13 2.86 1.10
CA ILE A 106 2.94 1.66 1.38
C ILE A 106 2.29 0.46 0.70
N ALA A 107 3.00 -0.19 -0.21
CA ALA A 107 2.57 -1.48 -0.76
C ALA A 107 3.05 -2.60 0.16
N LEU A 108 2.11 -3.42 0.64
CA LEU A 108 2.37 -4.54 1.52
C LEU A 108 2.49 -5.86 0.74
N PRO A 109 3.17 -6.88 1.28
CA PRO A 109 3.16 -8.21 0.69
C PRO A 109 1.76 -8.83 0.74
N GLY A 110 1.52 -9.84 -0.10
CA GLY A 110 0.33 -10.68 0.02
C GLY A 110 0.39 -11.59 1.24
N GLN A 111 -0.73 -12.25 1.53
CA GLN A 111 -0.84 -13.27 2.58
C GLN A 111 -0.68 -12.75 4.03
N LEU A 112 -0.84 -11.42 4.26
CA LEU A 112 -0.80 -10.85 5.61
C LEU A 112 -2.12 -11.05 6.40
N PHE A 113 -3.21 -11.36 5.72
CA PHE A 113 -4.53 -11.50 6.34
C PHE A 113 -4.99 -12.96 6.31
N TYR A 114 -5.53 -13.45 7.41
CA TYR A 114 -6.04 -14.82 7.52
C TYR A 114 -7.22 -15.08 6.58
N SER A 115 -8.06 -14.07 6.34
CA SER A 115 -9.27 -14.18 5.52
C SER A 115 -9.05 -14.00 4.02
N THR A 116 -7.89 -13.49 3.60
CA THR A 116 -7.59 -13.23 2.18
C THR A 116 -6.09 -13.22 1.91
N GLN A 117 -5.70 -13.75 0.75
CA GLN A 117 -4.32 -13.70 0.26
C GLN A 117 -4.03 -12.45 -0.59
N ILE A 118 -5.04 -11.59 -0.79
CA ILE A 118 -4.92 -10.40 -1.62
C ILE A 118 -3.88 -9.45 -1.02
N PRO A 119 -2.91 -8.95 -1.81
CA PRO A 119 -1.99 -7.94 -1.33
C PRO A 119 -2.74 -6.64 -1.04
N ALA A 120 -2.38 -6.03 0.08
CA ALA A 120 -2.97 -4.78 0.55
C ALA A 120 -1.98 -3.62 0.47
N CYS A 121 -2.49 -2.42 0.64
CA CYS A 121 -1.70 -1.21 0.77
C CYS A 121 -2.18 -0.37 1.95
N LEU A 122 -1.26 0.44 2.48
CA LEU A 122 -1.59 1.45 3.46
C LEU A 122 -1.67 2.81 2.79
N TRP A 123 -2.77 3.49 3.02
CA TRP A 123 -2.97 4.88 2.68
C TRP A 123 -2.74 5.74 3.93
N PHE A 124 -1.89 6.75 3.80
CA PHE A 124 -1.76 7.80 4.80
C PHE A 124 -2.19 9.12 4.19
N LEU A 125 -3.19 9.74 4.81
CA LEU A 125 -3.73 11.04 4.38
C LEU A 125 -3.54 12.07 5.49
N THR A 126 -3.30 13.31 5.10
CA THR A 126 -3.32 14.46 6.02
C THR A 126 -3.86 15.69 5.34
N ARG A 127 -4.51 16.57 6.10
CA ARG A 127 -4.97 17.87 5.60
C ARG A 127 -3.92 18.96 5.72
N ASP A 128 -2.90 18.75 6.54
CA ASP A 128 -1.80 19.72 6.73
C ASP A 128 -0.44 19.06 6.58
N LYS A 129 0.25 19.36 5.50
CA LYS A 129 1.62 18.93 5.20
C LYS A 129 2.65 20.02 5.46
N SER A 130 2.22 21.23 5.87
CA SER A 130 3.11 22.39 6.02
C SER A 130 4.16 22.25 7.12
N GLY A 131 4.04 21.21 7.95
CA GLY A 131 4.91 20.98 9.09
C GLY A 131 4.72 21.98 10.24
N LYS A 132 3.71 22.86 10.16
CA LYS A 132 3.40 23.85 11.20
C LYS A 132 2.68 23.23 12.40
N THR A 133 1.98 22.11 12.17
CA THR A 133 1.29 21.39 13.23
C THR A 133 2.28 20.52 14.01
N PRO A 134 2.34 20.62 15.36
CA PRO A 134 3.22 19.80 16.17
C PRO A 134 2.94 18.30 15.99
N SER A 135 3.99 17.47 15.95
CA SER A 135 3.80 16.02 15.96
C SER A 135 3.13 15.58 17.28
N PRO A 136 2.24 14.58 17.24
CA PRO A 136 1.67 13.99 18.46
C PRO A 136 2.73 13.50 19.46
N ARG A 137 3.89 13.07 18.97
CA ARG A 137 5.04 12.66 19.80
C ARG A 137 5.71 13.83 20.53
N SER A 138 5.54 15.07 20.05
CA SER A 138 6.14 16.24 20.69
C SER A 138 5.34 16.76 21.91
N ARG A 139 4.17 16.18 22.19
CA ARG A 139 3.34 16.52 23.39
C ARG A 139 3.74 15.78 24.66
N GLY A 140 4.73 14.88 24.61
CA GLY A 140 5.35 14.26 25.78
C GLY A 140 6.29 15.23 26.51
N GLU A 141 6.35 15.14 27.83
CA GLU A 141 7.11 15.94 28.79
C GLU A 141 8.52 16.31 28.28
N GLY A 142 8.72 17.56 27.88
CA GLY A 142 10.02 18.06 27.40
C GLY A 142 9.90 19.14 26.34
N GLY A 143 9.13 20.16 26.62
CA GLY A 143 8.82 21.36 25.87
C GLY A 143 9.81 21.84 24.81
N GLY A 144 9.73 21.31 23.64
CA GLY A 144 10.30 21.87 22.44
C GLY A 144 9.41 21.49 21.27
N GLU A 145 8.73 22.46 20.67
CA GLU A 145 7.95 22.28 19.46
C GLU A 145 8.84 21.79 18.33
N GLY A 146 8.96 20.46 18.17
CA GLY A 146 9.59 19.84 17.02
C GLY A 146 8.74 20.11 15.79
N ARG A 147 9.10 21.14 15.02
CA ARG A 147 8.43 21.45 13.77
C ARG A 147 8.71 20.32 12.78
N LEU A 148 7.65 19.75 12.21
CA LEU A 148 7.76 18.76 11.15
C LEU A 148 8.33 19.39 9.87
N ARG A 149 8.89 18.57 8.98
CA ARG A 149 9.30 19.00 7.64
C ARG A 149 8.08 19.45 6.84
N ASP A 150 8.22 20.51 6.06
CA ASP A 150 7.24 20.87 5.03
C ASP A 150 7.27 19.80 3.90
N ARG A 151 6.12 19.20 3.66
CA ARG A 151 5.92 18.10 2.71
C ARG A 151 4.86 18.45 1.65
N CYS A 152 4.45 19.73 1.57
CA CYS A 152 3.49 20.18 0.57
C CYS A 152 3.94 19.76 -0.84
N GLY A 153 3.04 19.22 -1.62
CA GLY A 153 3.31 18.77 -2.98
C GLY A 153 4.18 17.52 -3.10
N GLN A 154 4.42 16.80 -2.00
CA GLN A 154 5.25 15.58 -1.98
C GLN A 154 4.47 14.39 -1.41
N VAL A 155 4.78 13.19 -1.89
CA VAL A 155 4.26 11.91 -1.39
C VAL A 155 5.43 10.96 -1.19
N LEU A 156 5.46 10.29 -0.04
CA LEU A 156 6.39 9.20 0.22
C LEU A 156 5.81 7.89 -0.33
N PHE A 157 6.61 7.15 -1.09
CA PHE A 157 6.32 5.80 -1.52
C PHE A 157 7.24 4.80 -0.83
N ILE A 158 6.66 3.74 -0.24
CA ILE A 158 7.40 2.63 0.36
C ILE A 158 6.93 1.32 -0.26
N ASP A 159 7.85 0.57 -0.84
CA ASP A 159 7.58 -0.76 -1.40
C ASP A 159 8.03 -1.84 -0.41
N ALA A 160 7.08 -2.32 0.39
CA ALA A 160 7.30 -3.37 1.37
C ALA A 160 6.90 -4.77 0.87
N ARG A 161 6.58 -4.93 -0.43
CA ARG A 161 6.08 -6.20 -1.00
C ARG A 161 7.03 -7.39 -0.85
N LYS A 162 8.33 -7.12 -0.70
CA LYS A 162 9.36 -8.14 -0.52
C LYS A 162 9.63 -8.48 0.96
N LEU A 163 9.03 -7.74 1.88
CA LEU A 163 9.20 -7.94 3.31
C LEU A 163 8.31 -9.08 3.82
N GLY A 164 8.58 -9.48 5.05
CA GLY A 164 7.86 -10.51 5.77
C GLY A 164 8.37 -11.92 5.52
N VAL A 165 8.17 -12.74 6.52
CA VAL A 165 8.51 -14.17 6.55
C VAL A 165 7.24 -15.00 6.53
N MET A 166 7.31 -16.21 5.97
CA MET A 166 6.17 -17.13 6.02
C MET A 166 6.09 -17.73 7.43
N ALA A 167 5.03 -17.40 8.15
CA ALA A 167 4.73 -17.99 9.46
C ALA A 167 4.21 -19.43 9.31
N ASP A 168 3.46 -19.70 8.24
CA ASP A 168 3.01 -21.02 7.83
C ASP A 168 2.94 -21.13 6.29
N ARG A 169 2.28 -22.17 5.75
CA ARG A 169 2.19 -22.41 4.30
C ARG A 169 1.41 -21.35 3.53
N THR A 170 0.57 -20.58 4.20
CA THR A 170 -0.40 -19.65 3.60
C THR A 170 -0.35 -18.25 4.18
N HIS A 171 0.25 -18.10 5.36
CA HIS A 171 0.27 -16.85 6.10
C HIS A 171 1.67 -16.27 6.20
N ARG A 172 1.80 -14.96 5.96
CA ARG A 172 3.01 -14.16 6.06
C ARG A 172 2.87 -13.16 7.19
N GLU A 173 3.95 -12.92 7.90
CA GLU A 173 4.02 -11.91 8.96
C GLU A 173 5.19 -10.97 8.70
N LEU A 174 4.99 -9.69 9.01
CA LEU A 174 6.10 -8.72 9.06
C LEU A 174 6.80 -8.86 10.41
N THR A 175 8.12 -8.92 10.39
CA THR A 175 8.91 -8.93 11.61
C THR A 175 8.90 -7.55 12.28
N ASP A 176 9.18 -7.50 13.58
CA ASP A 176 9.26 -6.23 14.33
C ASP A 176 10.32 -5.29 13.73
N ASP A 177 11.45 -5.82 13.23
CA ASP A 177 12.50 -5.05 12.57
C ASP A 177 12.03 -4.44 11.25
N GLU A 178 11.23 -5.17 10.46
CA GLU A 178 10.66 -4.68 9.22
C GLU A 178 9.61 -3.61 9.47
N ILE A 179 8.75 -3.80 10.46
CA ILE A 179 7.78 -2.79 10.92
C ILE A 179 8.52 -1.54 11.40
N ALA A 180 9.56 -1.72 12.22
CA ALA A 180 10.37 -0.62 12.70
C ALA A 180 11.13 0.10 11.57
N ARG A 181 11.57 -0.62 10.53
CA ARG A 181 12.20 -0.03 9.33
C ARG A 181 11.22 0.85 8.58
N ILE A 182 10.02 0.37 8.31
CA ILE A 182 8.95 1.14 7.66
C ILE A 182 8.62 2.39 8.48
N ALA A 183 8.39 2.22 9.78
CA ALA A 183 8.04 3.33 10.68
C ALA A 183 9.14 4.38 10.76
N ARG A 184 10.41 3.97 10.95
CA ARG A 184 11.56 4.89 10.97
C ARG A 184 11.70 5.67 9.68
N THR A 185 11.52 5.03 8.53
CA THR A 185 11.55 5.69 7.21
C THR A 185 10.51 6.80 7.13
N TYR A 186 9.28 6.51 7.55
CA TYR A 186 8.20 7.49 7.54
C TYR A 186 8.43 8.64 8.53
N HIS A 187 8.85 8.33 9.76
CA HIS A 187 9.16 9.35 10.77
C HIS A 187 10.35 10.24 10.37
N ALA A 188 11.41 9.65 9.79
CA ALA A 188 12.55 10.41 9.26
C ALA A 188 12.12 11.34 8.11
N TRP A 189 11.26 10.86 7.21
CA TRP A 189 10.73 11.65 6.11
C TRP A 189 9.89 12.84 6.60
N ARG A 190 9.14 12.66 7.67
CA ARG A 190 8.38 13.75 8.31
C ARG A 190 9.25 14.74 9.07
N GLY A 191 10.53 14.43 9.30
CA GLY A 191 11.44 15.25 10.10
C GLY A 191 11.15 15.19 11.59
N GLU A 192 10.66 14.06 12.09
CA GLU A 192 10.40 13.87 13.53
C GLU A 192 11.74 13.76 14.29
N ARG A 193 11.74 14.25 15.56
CA ARG A 193 12.92 14.13 16.41
C ARG A 193 13.32 12.66 16.58
N ASP A 194 14.61 12.43 16.65
CA ASP A 194 15.23 11.11 16.89
C ASP A 194 14.97 10.05 15.79
N ALA A 195 14.28 10.42 14.70
CA ALA A 195 14.01 9.50 13.58
C ALA A 195 15.19 9.39 12.59
N GLY A 196 16.21 10.23 12.73
CA GLY A 196 17.35 10.30 11.80
C GLY A 196 17.04 11.09 10.53
N LYS A 197 17.99 11.07 9.60
CA LYS A 197 17.84 11.72 8.30
C LYS A 197 17.16 10.80 7.30
N TYR A 198 16.19 11.30 6.56
CA TYR A 198 15.59 10.58 5.45
C TYR A 198 16.47 10.62 4.20
N GLU A 199 16.57 9.48 3.54
CA GLU A 199 17.19 9.35 2.22
C GLU A 199 16.37 8.38 1.37
N ASP A 200 16.29 8.64 0.05
CA ASP A 200 15.67 7.70 -0.89
C ASP A 200 16.50 6.41 -0.96
N ILE A 201 15.84 5.26 -0.89
CA ILE A 201 16.50 3.94 -0.97
C ILE A 201 15.93 3.22 -2.20
N PRO A 202 16.75 3.01 -3.26
CA PRO A 202 16.32 2.28 -4.45
C PRO A 202 15.71 0.92 -4.12
N GLY A 203 14.57 0.60 -4.73
CA GLY A 203 13.82 -0.63 -4.48
C GLY A 203 13.01 -0.66 -3.18
N PHE A 204 13.13 0.34 -2.30
CA PHE A 204 12.42 0.35 -1.02
C PHE A 204 11.58 1.62 -0.79
N CYS A 205 12.19 2.81 -0.82
CA CYS A 205 11.44 4.04 -0.58
C CYS A 205 11.91 5.21 -1.44
N LYS A 206 10.98 6.09 -1.78
CA LYS A 206 11.27 7.32 -2.54
C LYS A 206 10.25 8.41 -2.28
N THR A 207 10.72 9.64 -2.13
CA THR A 207 9.88 10.84 -2.20
C THR A 207 9.64 11.22 -3.66
N SER A 208 8.39 11.49 -4.01
CA SER A 208 8.01 11.97 -5.34
C SER A 208 7.17 13.23 -5.25
N THR A 209 7.33 14.12 -6.23
CA THR A 209 6.53 15.33 -6.34
C THR A 209 5.18 15.05 -7.00
N LEU A 210 4.20 15.96 -6.85
CA LEU A 210 2.94 15.87 -7.60
C LEU A 210 3.16 15.85 -9.11
N ASP A 211 4.18 16.56 -9.62
CA ASP A 211 4.51 16.52 -11.05
C ASP A 211 4.98 15.16 -11.53
N ASP A 212 5.72 14.44 -10.70
CA ASP A 212 6.11 13.06 -11.02
C ASP A 212 4.90 12.13 -10.99
N ILE A 213 3.99 12.32 -10.04
CA ILE A 213 2.76 11.53 -9.95
C ILE A 213 1.85 11.80 -11.15
N ARG A 214 1.75 13.04 -11.62
CA ARG A 214 1.03 13.40 -12.85
C ARG A 214 1.60 12.69 -14.09
N LYS A 215 2.92 12.66 -14.25
CA LYS A 215 3.61 11.93 -15.34
C LYS A 215 3.28 10.44 -15.32
N HIS A 216 3.02 9.87 -14.16
CA HIS A 216 2.61 8.48 -13.99
C HIS A 216 1.08 8.27 -14.02
N GLY A 217 0.31 9.25 -14.51
CA GLY A 217 -1.15 9.14 -14.64
C GLY A 217 -1.88 9.01 -13.30
N HIS A 218 -1.37 9.65 -12.24
CA HIS A 218 -1.92 9.62 -10.87
C HIS A 218 -2.05 8.21 -10.28
N VAL A 219 -1.20 7.27 -10.72
CA VAL A 219 -1.08 5.94 -10.12
C VAL A 219 -0.20 6.03 -8.89
N LEU A 220 -0.62 5.44 -7.78
CA LEU A 220 0.06 5.51 -6.48
C LEU A 220 0.80 4.22 -6.10
N THR A 221 1.06 3.32 -7.05
CA THR A 221 1.78 2.06 -6.80
C THR A 221 3.26 2.34 -6.53
N PRO A 222 3.78 2.08 -5.30
CA PRO A 222 5.15 2.43 -4.90
C PRO A 222 6.24 1.92 -5.83
N GLY A 223 6.11 0.70 -6.35
CA GLY A 223 7.10 0.11 -7.26
C GLY A 223 7.34 0.89 -8.56
N ARG A 224 6.47 1.84 -8.92
CA ARG A 224 6.69 2.74 -10.06
C ARG A 224 7.67 3.86 -9.75
N TYR A 225 7.88 4.16 -8.47
CA TYR A 225 8.64 5.32 -8.01
C TYR A 225 9.99 4.93 -7.41
N VAL A 226 10.05 3.83 -6.63
CA VAL A 226 11.24 3.45 -5.86
C VAL A 226 12.40 2.93 -6.73
N GLY A 227 12.15 2.63 -8.02
CA GLY A 227 13.15 2.06 -8.92
C GLY A 227 13.48 0.59 -8.61
N ALA A 228 14.48 0.06 -9.28
CA ALA A 228 15.02 -1.27 -9.01
C ALA A 228 16.01 -1.21 -7.85
N GLU A 229 16.06 -2.25 -7.02
CA GLU A 229 17.18 -2.45 -6.10
C GLU A 229 18.48 -2.45 -6.88
N VAL A 230 19.49 -1.81 -6.31
CA VAL A 230 20.86 -1.97 -6.81
C VAL A 230 21.23 -3.43 -6.58
N GLN A 231 21.13 -4.23 -7.63
CA GLN A 231 21.72 -5.56 -7.60
C GLN A 231 23.22 -5.32 -7.52
N GLU A 232 23.86 -5.87 -6.50
CA GLU A 232 25.32 -6.03 -6.55
C GLU A 232 25.59 -6.78 -7.86
N ASP A 233 26.36 -6.14 -8.72
CA ASP A 233 26.79 -6.74 -9.98
C ASP A 233 27.54 -8.01 -9.60
N ASP A 234 26.89 -9.17 -9.77
CA ASP A 234 27.60 -10.41 -9.62
C ASP A 234 28.66 -10.35 -10.74
N ALA A 235 29.91 -10.15 -10.37
CA ALA A 235 31.04 -9.89 -11.27
C ALA A 235 31.24 -10.99 -12.35
N GLU A 236 30.26 -11.88 -12.54
CA GLU A 236 30.22 -12.90 -13.58
C GLU A 236 29.80 -12.26 -14.91
N PRO A 237 30.67 -12.25 -15.94
CA PRO A 237 30.34 -11.72 -17.25
C PRO A 237 29.06 -12.36 -17.81
N PHE A 238 28.16 -11.54 -18.36
CA PHE A 238 26.87 -12.00 -18.88
C PHE A 238 26.97 -13.26 -19.78
N GLN A 239 28.00 -13.33 -20.61
CA GLN A 239 28.21 -14.48 -21.50
C GLN A 239 28.54 -15.78 -20.74
N GLU A 240 29.29 -15.68 -19.64
CA GLU A 240 29.63 -16.85 -18.80
C GLU A 240 28.42 -17.31 -18.01
N LYS A 241 27.69 -16.36 -17.42
CA LYS A 241 26.42 -16.62 -16.75
C LYS A 241 25.41 -17.30 -17.66
N MET A 242 25.24 -16.80 -18.90
CA MET A 242 24.33 -17.40 -19.89
C MET A 242 24.77 -18.79 -20.30
N LYS A 243 26.07 -19.04 -20.46
CA LYS A 243 26.58 -20.40 -20.77
C LYS A 243 26.27 -21.37 -19.63
N ARG A 244 26.54 -20.97 -18.38
CA ARG A 244 26.26 -21.76 -17.19
C ARG A 244 24.77 -22.07 -17.05
N LEU A 245 23.91 -21.05 -17.13
CA LEU A 245 22.46 -21.22 -17.03
C LEU A 245 21.91 -22.10 -18.17
N ALA A 246 22.39 -21.94 -19.39
CA ALA A 246 21.98 -22.77 -20.49
C ALA A 246 22.45 -24.24 -20.35
N ALA A 247 23.60 -24.48 -19.76
CA ALA A 247 24.06 -25.83 -19.41
C ALA A 247 23.16 -26.47 -18.36
N THR A 248 22.91 -25.76 -17.24
CA THR A 248 22.01 -26.22 -16.17
C THR A 248 20.60 -26.53 -16.69
N LEU A 249 20.05 -25.66 -17.53
CA LEU A 249 18.74 -25.89 -18.15
C LEU A 249 18.72 -27.17 -19.01
N ARG A 250 19.79 -27.42 -19.80
CA ARG A 250 19.86 -28.64 -20.61
C ARG A 250 19.93 -29.89 -19.72
N GLU A 251 20.67 -29.84 -18.61
CA GLU A 251 20.73 -30.96 -17.63
C GLU A 251 19.36 -31.22 -17.02
N GLN A 252 18.67 -30.18 -16.58
CA GLN A 252 17.32 -30.30 -16.02
C GLN A 252 16.31 -30.85 -17.03
N LEU A 253 16.37 -30.40 -18.30
CA LEU A 253 15.52 -30.94 -19.35
C LEU A 253 15.84 -32.40 -19.65
N ALA A 254 17.11 -32.82 -19.58
CA ALA A 254 17.48 -34.21 -19.79
C ALA A 254 16.98 -35.10 -18.64
N GLU A 255 17.06 -34.61 -17.40
CA GLU A 255 16.53 -35.31 -16.22
C GLU A 255 15.01 -35.41 -16.26
N SER A 256 14.32 -34.35 -16.64
CA SER A 256 12.85 -34.34 -16.86
C SER A 256 12.44 -35.45 -17.82
N ARG A 257 13.12 -35.57 -18.98
CA ARG A 257 12.82 -36.63 -19.95
C ARG A 257 13.02 -38.05 -19.40
N LYS A 258 14.02 -38.26 -18.56
CA LYS A 258 14.22 -39.56 -17.89
C LYS A 258 13.07 -39.87 -16.93
N LEU A 259 12.64 -38.84 -16.15
CA LEU A 259 11.52 -38.99 -15.24
C LEU A 259 10.22 -39.26 -16.00
N ASP A 260 9.95 -38.56 -17.11
CA ASP A 260 8.80 -38.80 -17.98
C ASP A 260 8.77 -40.25 -18.46
N THR A 261 9.92 -40.76 -18.97
CA THR A 261 10.03 -42.17 -19.43
C THR A 261 9.80 -43.15 -18.29
N SER A 262 10.27 -42.84 -17.06
CA SER A 262 10.04 -43.71 -15.91
C SER A 262 8.58 -43.72 -15.47
N ILE A 263 7.90 -42.56 -15.54
CA ILE A 263 6.46 -42.45 -15.28
C ILE A 263 5.66 -43.26 -16.31
N GLU A 264 5.97 -43.14 -17.59
CA GLU A 264 5.32 -43.91 -18.65
C GLU A 264 5.47 -45.42 -18.44
N LEU A 265 6.68 -45.88 -18.09
CA LEU A 265 6.95 -47.29 -17.79
C LEU A 265 6.11 -47.77 -16.57
N ASN A 266 6.12 -47.02 -15.53
CA ASN A 266 5.34 -47.34 -14.30
C ASN A 266 3.83 -47.38 -14.58
N LEU A 267 3.31 -46.45 -15.36
CA LEU A 267 1.89 -46.43 -15.79
C LEU A 267 1.55 -47.65 -16.62
N LYS A 268 2.45 -48.07 -17.51
CA LYS A 268 2.27 -49.26 -18.29
C LYS A 268 2.25 -50.55 -17.46
N GLU A 269 3.18 -50.66 -16.50
CA GLU A 269 3.21 -51.79 -15.57
C GLU A 269 1.95 -51.87 -14.68
N LEU A 270 1.34 -50.73 -14.36
CA LEU A 270 0.09 -50.64 -13.63
C LEU A 270 -1.17 -50.84 -14.49
N GLY A 271 -1.02 -51.03 -15.81
CA GLY A 271 -2.14 -51.28 -16.73
C GLY A 271 -2.93 -50.02 -17.14
N PHE A 272 -2.35 -48.83 -16.97
CA PHE A 272 -2.93 -47.53 -17.40
C PHE A 272 -2.33 -47.04 -18.73
N ASP A 273 -1.94 -47.93 -19.59
CA ASP A 273 -1.46 -47.62 -20.95
C ASP A 273 -2.66 -47.24 -21.83
N ARG A 274 -2.84 -45.94 -22.13
CA ARG A 274 -3.78 -45.44 -23.13
C ARG A 274 -3.04 -44.57 -24.15
#